data_ca11aaa65a0f27049cdc14de693cd27f
#
_entry.id   ca11aaa65a0f27049cdc14de693cd27f
#
_cell.length_a   1.000
_cell.length_b   1.000
_cell.length_c   1.000
_cell.angle_alpha   90.00
_cell.angle_beta   90.00
_cell.angle_gamma   90.00
#
_symmetry.space_group_name_H-M   'P 1'
#
loop_
_entity.id
_entity.type
_entity.pdbx_description
1 polymer ?
#
loop_
_entity_poly.entity_id
_entity_poly.type
_entity_poly.pdbx_seq_one_letter_code
_entity_poly.pdbx_strand_id
1 'polypeptide(L)'
;MAQANFKAVIFDFGGVITASPFEAFNRLEAERGLPENFIRTVNATNPDSNAWALFERAEIDAARFDALFAAEAEALGHALDGASVLAVLSGSIRPAMVSALDTLAEAGYRLACITNNVPAGHGAGMARSGDKRDAYEQVFARFEHVIESSKAGVRKPNPRIYLMMCEHLGLEPAQCIYLDDLGINCKPAAQLGMHAIKVTSGEQAMADLSAVLELTLA
;
A
#
# COMPACT_ATOMS: atom_id res chain seq x y z
N MET A 1 -23.22 -21.00 11.49
CA MET A 1 -22.06 -20.13 11.78
C MET A 1 -22.59 -18.71 11.84
N ALA A 2 -22.26 -17.90 12.85
CA ALA A 2 -22.71 -16.51 12.87
C ALA A 2 -22.10 -15.81 11.64
N GLN A 3 -22.96 -15.15 10.86
CA GLN A 3 -22.54 -14.34 9.71
C GLN A 3 -21.56 -13.29 10.20
N ALA A 4 -20.38 -13.23 9.61
CA ALA A 4 -19.37 -12.26 10.00
C ALA A 4 -19.93 -10.84 9.78
N ASN A 5 -20.06 -10.06 10.84
CA ASN A 5 -20.68 -8.72 10.79
C ASN A 5 -19.60 -7.68 10.41
N PHE A 6 -19.10 -7.74 9.17
CA PHE A 6 -18.16 -6.75 8.66
C PHE A 6 -18.86 -5.40 8.48
N LYS A 7 -18.16 -4.33 8.86
CA LYS A 7 -18.67 -2.95 8.77
C LYS A 7 -17.74 -2.05 7.97
N ALA A 8 -16.47 -2.41 7.83
CA ALA A 8 -15.50 -1.64 7.09
C ALA A 8 -14.62 -2.52 6.20
N VAL A 9 -14.20 -1.93 5.07
CA VAL A 9 -13.18 -2.49 4.19
C VAL A 9 -12.03 -1.51 4.14
N ILE A 10 -10.85 -1.97 4.52
CA ILE A 10 -9.61 -1.20 4.63
C ILE A 10 -8.67 -1.65 3.51
N PHE A 11 -8.22 -0.73 2.69
CA PHE A 11 -7.39 -1.00 1.52
C PHE A 11 -5.97 -0.50 1.70
N ASP A 12 -4.98 -1.23 1.20
CA ASP A 12 -3.75 -0.61 0.75
C ASP A 12 -4.02 0.17 -0.55
N PHE A 13 -3.15 1.10 -0.89
CA PHE A 13 -3.25 1.89 -2.12
C PHE A 13 -2.39 1.30 -3.25
N GLY A 14 -1.09 1.18 -3.02
CA GLY A 14 -0.14 0.63 -3.99
C GLY A 14 -0.33 -0.87 -4.19
N GLY A 15 -0.43 -1.35 -5.45
CA GLY A 15 -0.65 -2.79 -5.69
C GLY A 15 -2.09 -3.28 -5.50
N VAL A 16 -2.95 -2.50 -4.84
CA VAL A 16 -4.37 -2.80 -4.63
C VAL A 16 -5.24 -1.88 -5.48
N ILE A 17 -5.30 -0.61 -5.16
CA ILE A 17 -6.06 0.39 -5.94
C ILE A 17 -5.30 0.78 -7.21
N THR A 18 -3.98 0.80 -7.15
CA THR A 18 -3.12 1.03 -8.32
C THR A 18 -2.38 -0.25 -8.73
N ALA A 19 -1.75 -0.21 -9.91
CA ALA A 19 -0.78 -1.22 -10.31
C ALA A 19 0.34 -1.30 -9.27
N SER A 20 0.89 -2.50 -9.09
CA SER A 20 1.96 -2.72 -8.12
C SER A 20 3.24 -1.98 -8.54
N PRO A 21 3.94 -1.29 -7.62
CA PRO A 21 5.23 -0.69 -7.91
C PRO A 21 6.29 -1.72 -8.34
N PHE A 22 6.09 -2.98 -8.01
CA PHE A 22 7.03 -4.05 -8.37
C PHE A 22 7.15 -4.27 -9.87
N GLU A 23 6.08 -4.08 -10.65
CA GLU A 23 6.17 -4.13 -12.10
C GLU A 23 7.07 -3.02 -12.67
N ALA A 24 7.03 -1.84 -12.07
CA ALA A 24 7.89 -0.73 -12.44
C ALA A 24 9.34 -0.97 -11.98
N PHE A 25 9.55 -1.57 -10.81
CA PHE A 25 10.87 -1.98 -10.35
C PHE A 25 11.50 -3.01 -11.28
N ASN A 26 10.76 -4.04 -11.68
CA ASN A 26 11.26 -5.07 -12.59
C ASN A 26 11.66 -4.47 -13.95
N ARG A 27 10.92 -3.48 -14.46
CA ARG A 27 11.31 -2.75 -15.69
C ARG A 27 12.59 -1.95 -15.49
N LEU A 28 12.70 -1.21 -14.42
CA LEU A 28 13.91 -0.42 -14.08
C LEU A 28 15.14 -1.33 -13.91
N GLU A 29 14.98 -2.47 -13.26
CA GLU A 29 16.03 -3.48 -13.09
C GLU A 29 16.51 -4.00 -14.45
N ALA A 30 15.59 -4.37 -15.34
CA ALA A 30 15.91 -4.83 -16.69
C ALA A 30 16.60 -3.75 -17.52
N GLU A 31 16.14 -2.50 -17.48
CA GLU A 31 16.73 -1.36 -18.18
C GLU A 31 18.16 -1.03 -17.70
N ARG A 32 18.44 -1.28 -16.43
CA ARG A 32 19.75 -1.04 -15.81
C ARG A 32 20.66 -2.27 -15.79
N GLY A 33 20.20 -3.42 -16.29
CA GLY A 33 20.96 -4.67 -16.27
C GLY A 33 21.21 -5.21 -14.86
N LEU A 34 20.30 -4.93 -13.93
CA LEU A 34 20.34 -5.41 -12.55
C LEU A 34 19.72 -6.81 -12.45
N PRO A 35 20.07 -7.58 -11.41
CA PRO A 35 19.39 -8.85 -11.13
C PRO A 35 17.89 -8.66 -10.92
N GLU A 36 17.11 -9.64 -11.33
CA GLU A 36 15.66 -9.66 -11.07
C GLU A 36 15.38 -9.58 -9.56
N ASN A 37 14.41 -8.77 -9.16
CA ASN A 37 14.05 -8.49 -7.76
C ASN A 37 15.16 -7.84 -6.92
N PHE A 38 16.13 -7.18 -7.54
CA PHE A 38 17.22 -6.52 -6.83
C PHE A 38 16.72 -5.44 -5.87
N ILE A 39 15.84 -4.55 -6.34
CA ILE A 39 15.25 -3.48 -5.50
C ILE A 39 14.51 -4.09 -4.30
N ARG A 40 13.78 -5.18 -4.51
CA ARG A 40 13.10 -5.91 -3.41
C ARG A 40 14.10 -6.48 -2.42
N THR A 41 15.24 -6.99 -2.91
CA THR A 41 16.31 -7.53 -2.07
C THR A 41 16.92 -6.43 -1.21
N VAL A 42 17.20 -5.26 -1.77
CA VAL A 42 17.66 -4.08 -1.01
C VAL A 42 16.65 -3.74 0.09
N ASN A 43 15.37 -3.61 -0.27
CA ASN A 43 14.30 -3.24 0.67
C ASN A 43 13.99 -4.33 1.72
N ALA A 44 14.31 -5.60 1.45
CA ALA A 44 14.15 -6.70 2.39
C ALA A 44 15.35 -6.86 3.34
N THR A 45 16.49 -6.26 3.03
CA THR A 45 17.68 -6.26 3.88
C THR A 45 17.49 -5.25 5.01
N ASN A 46 17.58 -5.69 6.26
CA ASN A 46 17.32 -4.86 7.45
C ASN A 46 16.00 -4.10 7.39
N PRO A 47 14.84 -4.77 7.22
CA PRO A 47 13.57 -4.16 6.80
C PRO A 47 13.00 -3.13 7.78
N ASP A 48 13.50 -3.08 9.02
CA ASP A 48 13.06 -2.13 10.04
C ASP A 48 13.94 -0.88 10.13
N SER A 49 15.16 -0.91 9.55
CA SER A 49 16.16 0.16 9.72
C SER A 49 16.85 0.59 8.42
N ASN A 50 16.51 0.00 7.27
CA ASN A 50 17.05 0.41 5.99
C ASN A 50 16.50 1.77 5.53
N ALA A 51 17.08 2.32 4.46
CA ALA A 51 16.71 3.61 3.89
C ALA A 51 15.21 3.71 3.59
N TRP A 52 14.62 2.62 3.06
CA TRP A 52 13.21 2.55 2.74
C TRP A 52 12.32 2.67 3.97
N ALA A 53 12.64 1.91 5.03
CA ALA A 53 11.88 1.94 6.28
C ALA A 53 11.93 3.31 6.97
N LEU A 54 13.12 3.94 7.00
CA LEU A 54 13.31 5.28 7.55
C LEU A 54 12.50 6.33 6.76
N PHE A 55 12.49 6.20 5.42
CA PHE A 55 11.80 7.15 4.57
C PHE A 55 10.27 7.00 4.63
N GLU A 56 9.74 5.78 4.73
CA GLU A 56 8.29 5.55 4.92
C GLU A 56 7.77 6.03 6.29
N ARG A 57 8.64 6.21 7.28
CA ARG A 57 8.30 6.84 8.56
C ARG A 57 8.61 8.34 8.61
N ALA A 58 9.07 8.92 7.49
CA ALA A 58 9.53 10.31 7.36
C ALA A 58 10.64 10.69 8.37
N GLU A 59 11.48 9.73 8.76
CA GLU A 59 12.65 9.95 9.61
C GLU A 59 13.83 10.57 8.84
N ILE A 60 13.81 10.47 7.51
CA ILE A 60 14.78 11.05 6.58
C ILE A 60 14.08 11.75 5.43
N ASP A 61 14.76 12.70 4.78
CA ASP A 61 14.30 13.33 3.56
C ASP A 61 14.72 12.56 2.29
N ALA A 62 14.26 13.02 1.13
CA ALA A 62 14.53 12.38 -0.16
C ALA A 62 16.01 12.36 -0.52
N ALA A 63 16.78 13.39 -0.17
CA ALA A 63 18.21 13.44 -0.46
C ALA A 63 18.98 12.44 0.41
N ARG A 64 18.60 12.31 1.68
CA ARG A 64 19.17 11.32 2.58
C ARG A 64 18.79 9.89 2.18
N PHE A 65 17.54 9.69 1.77
CA PHE A 65 17.09 8.40 1.22
C PHE A 65 17.92 8.00 0.01
N ASP A 66 18.11 8.90 -0.96
CA ASP A 66 18.89 8.65 -2.17
C ASP A 66 20.31 8.15 -1.83
N ALA A 67 21.00 8.86 -0.95
CA ALA A 67 22.36 8.50 -0.54
C ALA A 67 22.43 7.16 0.22
N LEU A 68 21.48 6.89 1.13
CA LEU A 68 21.46 5.65 1.92
C LEU A 68 21.08 4.45 1.05
N PHE A 69 20.07 4.59 0.20
CA PHE A 69 19.64 3.53 -0.72
C PHE A 69 20.76 3.16 -1.69
N ALA A 70 21.48 4.16 -2.25
CA ALA A 70 22.63 3.91 -3.11
C ALA A 70 23.73 3.12 -2.40
N ALA A 71 24.03 3.46 -1.13
CA ALA A 71 25.03 2.73 -0.33
C ALA A 71 24.58 1.28 -0.02
N GLU A 72 23.28 1.07 0.26
CA GLU A 72 22.71 -0.26 0.49
C GLU A 72 22.75 -1.11 -0.80
N ALA A 73 22.43 -0.51 -1.96
CA ALA A 73 22.52 -1.17 -3.27
C ALA A 73 23.97 -1.56 -3.60
N GLU A 74 24.94 -0.66 -3.38
CA GLU A 74 26.36 -0.91 -3.60
C GLU A 74 26.88 -2.03 -2.70
N ALA A 75 26.45 -2.08 -1.44
CA ALA A 75 26.79 -3.16 -0.50
C ALA A 75 26.30 -4.54 -0.97
N LEU A 76 25.26 -4.60 -1.81
CA LEU A 76 24.76 -5.79 -2.47
C LEU A 76 25.35 -6.01 -3.87
N GLY A 77 26.36 -5.23 -4.26
CA GLY A 77 27.18 -5.44 -5.46
C GLY A 77 26.70 -4.72 -6.72
N HIS A 78 25.70 -3.84 -6.65
CA HIS A 78 25.19 -3.13 -7.83
C HIS A 78 24.91 -1.66 -7.51
N ALA A 79 25.23 -0.78 -8.48
CA ALA A 79 24.95 0.65 -8.37
C ALA A 79 23.50 0.96 -8.79
N LEU A 80 22.74 1.52 -7.85
CA LEU A 80 21.40 2.03 -8.12
C LEU A 80 21.10 3.17 -7.11
N ASP A 81 20.72 4.32 -7.63
CA ASP A 81 20.33 5.47 -6.81
C ASP A 81 18.85 5.41 -6.39
N GLY A 82 18.57 5.99 -5.22
CA GLY A 82 17.20 6.01 -4.68
C GLY A 82 16.27 6.90 -5.49
N ALA A 83 16.79 7.99 -6.10
CA ALA A 83 15.99 8.90 -6.93
C ALA A 83 15.38 8.18 -8.14
N SER A 84 16.16 7.29 -8.79
CA SER A 84 15.68 6.44 -9.89
C SER A 84 14.53 5.51 -9.44
N VAL A 85 14.62 4.94 -8.24
CA VAL A 85 13.57 4.09 -7.67
C VAL A 85 12.32 4.90 -7.36
N LEU A 86 12.46 6.08 -6.75
CA LEU A 86 11.34 6.98 -6.46
C LEU A 86 10.62 7.44 -7.73
N ALA A 87 11.34 7.60 -8.84
CA ALA A 87 10.76 8.06 -10.11
C ALA A 87 9.71 7.11 -10.68
N VAL A 88 9.76 5.82 -10.35
CA VAL A 88 8.88 4.78 -10.90
C VAL A 88 7.77 4.32 -9.94
N LEU A 89 7.65 4.89 -8.73
CA LEU A 89 6.70 4.45 -7.71
C LEU A 89 5.22 4.64 -8.07
N SER A 90 4.90 5.65 -8.87
CA SER A 90 3.51 6.06 -9.13
C SER A 90 2.84 5.12 -10.14
N GLY A 91 2.01 4.19 -9.68
CA GLY A 91 1.26 3.22 -10.49
C GLY A 91 0.06 3.85 -11.23
N SER A 92 -0.52 3.13 -12.20
CA SER A 92 -1.80 3.46 -12.80
C SER A 92 -2.95 2.99 -11.90
N ILE A 93 -4.02 3.79 -11.80
CA ILE A 93 -5.25 3.37 -11.11
C ILE A 93 -5.87 2.18 -11.84
N ARG A 94 -6.41 1.24 -11.09
CA ARG A 94 -7.22 0.13 -11.59
C ARG A 94 -8.70 0.55 -11.58
N PRO A 95 -9.32 0.83 -12.73
CA PRO A 95 -10.70 1.36 -12.77
C PRO A 95 -11.71 0.44 -12.09
N ALA A 96 -11.56 -0.88 -12.26
CA ALA A 96 -12.45 -1.86 -11.62
C ALA A 96 -12.39 -1.79 -10.08
N MET A 97 -11.21 -1.54 -9.49
CA MET A 97 -11.10 -1.35 -8.03
C MET A 97 -11.80 -0.07 -7.57
N VAL A 98 -11.76 0.99 -8.37
CA VAL A 98 -12.49 2.24 -8.06
C VAL A 98 -14.00 2.00 -8.11
N SER A 99 -14.51 1.28 -9.12
CA SER A 99 -15.93 0.89 -9.19
C SER A 99 -16.34 0.03 -7.99
N ALA A 100 -15.46 -0.88 -7.54
CA ALA A 100 -15.71 -1.68 -6.35
C ALA A 100 -15.82 -0.83 -5.07
N LEU A 101 -15.03 0.25 -4.93
CA LEU A 101 -15.17 1.19 -3.81
C LEU A 101 -16.57 1.83 -3.82
N ASP A 102 -17.04 2.30 -4.97
CA ASP A 102 -18.36 2.93 -5.09
C ASP A 102 -19.49 1.93 -4.73
N THR A 103 -19.42 0.68 -5.23
CA THR A 103 -20.39 -0.38 -4.89
C THR A 103 -20.38 -0.73 -3.40
N LEU A 104 -19.21 -0.81 -2.76
CA LEU A 104 -19.09 -1.08 -1.33
C LEU A 104 -19.70 0.05 -0.48
N ALA A 105 -19.44 1.31 -0.87
CA ALA A 105 -20.02 2.46 -0.19
C ALA A 105 -21.54 2.49 -0.30
N GLU A 106 -22.10 2.20 -1.49
CA GLU A 106 -23.56 2.08 -1.72
C GLU A 106 -24.18 0.94 -0.91
N ALA A 107 -23.45 -0.15 -0.69
CA ALA A 107 -23.88 -1.26 0.17
C ALA A 107 -23.75 -0.95 1.68
N GLY A 108 -23.25 0.25 2.05
CA GLY A 108 -23.17 0.73 3.42
C GLY A 108 -21.91 0.34 4.18
N TYR A 109 -20.88 -0.16 3.49
CA TYR A 109 -19.57 -0.40 4.10
C TYR A 109 -18.77 0.89 4.23
N ARG A 110 -18.11 1.08 5.37
CA ARG A 110 -17.17 2.16 5.58
C ARG A 110 -15.86 1.83 4.87
N LEU A 111 -15.30 2.79 4.14
CA LEU A 111 -14.08 2.61 3.39
C LEU A 111 -12.93 3.36 4.04
N ALA A 112 -11.79 2.72 4.17
CA ALA A 112 -10.57 3.32 4.71
C ALA A 112 -9.33 2.85 3.96
N CYS A 113 -8.24 3.61 4.09
CA CYS A 113 -6.97 3.30 3.43
C CYS A 113 -5.81 3.39 4.42
N ILE A 114 -4.93 2.38 4.40
CA ILE A 114 -3.64 2.40 5.09
C ILE A 114 -2.55 2.26 4.04
N THR A 115 -1.79 3.31 3.79
CA THR A 115 -0.71 3.29 2.80
C THR A 115 0.66 3.53 3.42
N ASN A 116 1.63 2.68 3.06
CA ASN A 116 3.03 3.01 3.28
C ASN A 116 3.46 3.96 2.16
N ASN A 117 3.54 5.23 2.49
CA ASN A 117 3.97 6.26 1.57
C ASN A 117 5.26 6.93 2.06
N VAL A 118 5.93 7.62 1.16
CA VAL A 118 7.13 8.38 1.47
C VAL A 118 6.86 9.88 1.27
N PRO A 119 7.59 10.79 1.95
CA PRO A 119 7.44 12.23 1.79
C PRO A 119 8.06 12.69 0.46
N ALA A 120 7.59 12.11 -0.66
CA ALA A 120 8.00 12.44 -2.03
C ALA A 120 6.78 12.41 -2.96
N GLY A 121 6.72 13.31 -3.93
CA GLY A 121 5.54 13.49 -4.79
C GLY A 121 4.41 14.23 -4.10
N HIS A 122 3.18 14.10 -4.61
CA HIS A 122 2.01 14.82 -4.13
C HIS A 122 0.98 13.85 -3.51
N GLY A 123 0.54 14.19 -2.30
CA GLY A 123 -0.52 13.47 -1.57
C GLY A 123 -0.14 12.05 -1.15
N ALA A 124 -1.10 11.34 -0.57
CA ALA A 124 -0.95 9.99 -0.04
C ALA A 124 -0.51 8.96 -1.10
N GLY A 125 -0.89 9.16 -2.36
CA GLY A 125 -0.53 8.29 -3.49
C GLY A 125 0.81 8.64 -4.13
N MET A 126 1.56 9.63 -3.64
CA MET A 126 2.89 10.04 -4.14
C MET A 126 2.88 10.39 -5.64
N ALA A 127 1.84 11.07 -6.13
CA ALA A 127 1.69 11.42 -7.54
C ALA A 127 2.86 12.28 -8.04
N ARG A 128 3.34 11.97 -9.25
CA ARG A 128 4.50 12.67 -9.88
C ARG A 128 4.09 13.67 -10.96
N SER A 129 2.82 13.72 -11.33
CA SER A 129 2.26 14.67 -12.30
C SER A 129 0.93 15.24 -11.81
N GLY A 130 0.51 16.40 -12.33
CA GLY A 130 -0.76 17.03 -11.99
C GLY A 130 -1.96 16.14 -12.27
N ASP A 131 -2.01 15.53 -13.46
CA ASP A 131 -3.11 14.64 -13.85
C ASP A 131 -3.25 13.43 -12.92
N LYS A 132 -2.12 12.82 -12.53
CA LYS A 132 -2.13 11.70 -11.57
C LYS A 132 -2.53 12.17 -10.17
N ARG A 133 -2.11 13.36 -9.75
CA ARG A 133 -2.51 13.93 -8.46
C ARG A 133 -4.02 14.05 -8.39
N ASP A 134 -4.62 14.69 -9.38
CA ASP A 134 -6.06 14.95 -9.40
C ASP A 134 -6.86 13.63 -9.43
N ALA A 135 -6.39 12.64 -10.21
CA ALA A 135 -6.99 11.31 -10.25
C ALA A 135 -6.87 10.57 -8.89
N TYR A 136 -5.72 10.64 -8.23
CA TYR A 136 -5.53 10.03 -6.92
C TYR A 136 -6.36 10.72 -5.84
N GLU A 137 -6.43 12.06 -5.83
CA GLU A 137 -7.26 12.83 -4.90
C GLU A 137 -8.74 12.43 -5.02
N GLN A 138 -9.25 12.22 -6.25
CA GLN A 138 -10.60 11.71 -6.46
C GLN A 138 -10.81 10.31 -5.87
N VAL A 139 -9.81 9.44 -5.91
CA VAL A 139 -9.90 8.11 -5.27
C VAL A 139 -9.86 8.24 -3.75
N PHE A 140 -8.91 9.04 -3.22
CA PHE A 140 -8.78 9.23 -1.78
C PHE A 140 -10.02 9.87 -1.15
N ALA A 141 -10.76 10.69 -1.89
CA ALA A 141 -12.03 11.29 -1.44
C ALA A 141 -13.14 10.25 -1.13
N ARG A 142 -13.00 9.01 -1.58
CA ARG A 142 -13.94 7.91 -1.27
C ARG A 142 -13.70 7.29 0.09
N PHE A 143 -12.52 7.49 0.66
CA PHE A 143 -12.19 6.92 1.97
C PHE A 143 -12.58 7.87 3.09
N GLU A 144 -13.25 7.34 4.11
CA GLU A 144 -13.60 8.07 5.33
C GLU A 144 -12.34 8.46 6.11
N HIS A 145 -11.35 7.54 6.18
CA HIS A 145 -10.06 7.76 6.81
C HIS A 145 -8.92 7.23 5.95
N VAL A 146 -7.82 7.98 5.91
CA VAL A 146 -6.56 7.59 5.27
C VAL A 146 -5.43 7.72 6.28
N ILE A 147 -4.73 6.62 6.56
CA ILE A 147 -3.49 6.64 7.35
C ILE A 147 -2.32 6.54 6.39
N GLU A 148 -1.49 7.57 6.41
CA GLU A 148 -0.23 7.67 5.68
C GLU A 148 0.93 7.37 6.64
N SER A 149 1.77 6.38 6.36
CA SER A 149 2.88 6.00 7.24
C SER A 149 3.83 7.17 7.53
N SER A 150 4.10 8.00 6.52
CA SER A 150 4.97 9.17 6.63
C SER A 150 4.44 10.26 7.57
N LYS A 151 3.11 10.33 7.78
CA LYS A 151 2.46 11.24 8.74
C LYS A 151 2.25 10.59 10.11
N ALA A 152 1.99 9.28 10.12
CA ALA A 152 1.75 8.53 11.34
C ALA A 152 3.04 8.20 12.12
N GLY A 153 4.21 8.27 11.48
CA GLY A 153 5.50 7.87 12.05
C GLY A 153 5.59 6.36 12.33
N VAL A 154 4.63 5.59 11.79
CA VAL A 154 4.58 4.13 11.88
C VAL A 154 4.12 3.56 10.56
N ARG A 155 4.71 2.43 10.15
CA ARG A 155 4.44 1.79 8.85
C ARG A 155 3.94 0.35 9.02
N LYS A 156 3.25 -0.18 8.02
CA LYS A 156 3.03 -1.62 7.88
C LYS A 156 4.38 -2.33 7.76
N PRO A 157 4.59 -3.49 8.36
CA PRO A 157 3.63 -4.38 9.01
C PRO A 157 3.46 -4.18 10.55
N ASN A 158 3.86 -3.04 11.12
CA ASN A 158 3.70 -2.80 12.55
C ASN A 158 2.20 -2.87 12.94
N PRO A 159 1.81 -3.73 13.92
CA PRO A 159 0.41 -3.87 14.33
C PRO A 159 -0.27 -2.56 14.76
N ARG A 160 0.49 -1.60 15.25
CA ARG A 160 -0.02 -0.30 15.70
C ARG A 160 -0.79 0.45 14.61
N ILE A 161 -0.35 0.40 13.34
CA ILE A 161 -1.00 1.17 12.27
C ILE A 161 -2.43 0.65 11.96
N TYR A 162 -2.66 -0.66 12.09
CA TYR A 162 -3.99 -1.27 11.90
C TYR A 162 -4.91 -0.91 13.07
N LEU A 163 -4.40 -0.96 14.33
CA LEU A 163 -5.15 -0.56 15.51
C LEU A 163 -5.52 0.93 15.47
N MET A 164 -4.63 1.81 15.01
CA MET A 164 -4.95 3.22 14.76
C MET A 164 -6.14 3.38 13.81
N MET A 165 -6.20 2.60 12.73
CA MET A 165 -7.34 2.64 11.81
C MET A 165 -8.63 2.17 12.49
N CYS A 166 -8.58 1.11 13.29
CA CYS A 166 -9.73 0.65 14.07
C CYS A 166 -10.19 1.71 15.08
N GLU A 167 -9.26 2.40 15.75
CA GLU A 167 -9.54 3.53 16.64
C GLU A 167 -10.27 4.67 15.92
N HIS A 168 -9.79 5.08 14.71
CA HIS A 168 -10.45 6.09 13.89
C HIS A 168 -11.85 5.70 13.43
N LEU A 169 -12.02 4.42 13.10
CA LEU A 169 -13.32 3.89 12.68
C LEU A 169 -14.24 3.59 13.87
N GLY A 170 -13.74 3.53 15.12
CA GLY A 170 -14.52 3.07 16.26
C GLY A 170 -15.02 1.64 16.11
N LEU A 171 -14.22 0.77 15.49
CA LEU A 171 -14.54 -0.62 15.20
C LEU A 171 -13.53 -1.57 15.80
N GLU A 172 -13.98 -2.79 16.13
CA GLU A 172 -13.09 -3.89 16.49
C GLU A 172 -12.46 -4.49 15.22
N PRO A 173 -11.21 -5.01 15.30
CA PRO A 173 -10.55 -5.63 14.14
C PRO A 173 -11.40 -6.71 13.45
N ALA A 174 -12.15 -7.53 14.20
CA ALA A 174 -13.02 -8.57 13.65
C ALA A 174 -14.19 -8.04 12.80
N GLN A 175 -14.46 -6.74 12.83
CA GLN A 175 -15.47 -6.07 12.02
C GLN A 175 -14.88 -5.49 10.72
N CYS A 176 -13.58 -5.67 10.48
CA CYS A 176 -12.86 -5.10 9.36
C CYS A 176 -12.33 -6.17 8.41
N ILE A 177 -12.44 -5.90 7.11
CA ILE A 177 -11.70 -6.61 6.06
C ILE A 177 -10.50 -5.75 5.69
N TYR A 178 -9.34 -6.37 5.48
CA TYR A 178 -8.11 -5.68 5.08
C TYR A 178 -7.55 -6.29 3.80
N LEU A 179 -7.25 -5.44 2.80
CA LEU A 179 -6.67 -5.85 1.51
C LEU A 179 -5.29 -5.24 1.32
N ASP A 180 -4.31 -6.09 0.97
CA ASP A 180 -2.92 -5.66 0.70
C ASP A 180 -2.24 -6.67 -0.24
N ASP A 181 -1.36 -6.20 -1.14
CA ASP A 181 -0.64 -7.08 -2.07
C ASP A 181 0.58 -7.77 -1.42
N LEU A 182 0.98 -7.34 -0.22
CA LEU A 182 2.08 -7.93 0.54
C LEU A 182 1.59 -8.83 1.68
N GLY A 183 1.88 -10.12 1.59
CA GLY A 183 1.53 -11.07 2.64
C GLY A 183 2.12 -10.73 4.01
N ILE A 184 3.27 -10.04 4.04
CA ILE A 184 3.88 -9.56 5.29
C ILE A 184 2.98 -8.52 5.98
N ASN A 185 2.20 -7.74 5.24
CA ASN A 185 1.24 -6.77 5.78
C ASN A 185 -0.09 -7.43 6.16
N CYS A 186 -0.54 -8.44 5.39
CA CYS A 186 -1.76 -9.20 5.71
C CYS A 186 -1.65 -9.98 7.03
N LYS A 187 -0.46 -10.51 7.32
CA LYS A 187 -0.24 -11.38 8.49
C LYS A 187 -0.57 -10.70 9.82
N PRO A 188 -0.05 -9.51 10.16
CA PRO A 188 -0.40 -8.84 11.43
C PRO A 188 -1.86 -8.41 11.47
N ALA A 189 -2.47 -7.99 10.36
CA ALA A 189 -3.90 -7.68 10.31
C ALA A 189 -4.76 -8.90 10.70
N ALA A 190 -4.45 -10.07 10.12
CA ALA A 190 -5.11 -11.33 10.47
C ALA A 190 -4.87 -11.74 11.93
N GLN A 191 -3.66 -11.53 12.47
CA GLN A 191 -3.34 -11.81 13.87
C GLN A 191 -4.13 -10.93 14.86
N LEU A 192 -4.50 -9.72 14.46
CA LEU A 192 -5.37 -8.82 15.21
C LEU A 192 -6.86 -9.21 15.13
N GLY A 193 -7.21 -10.15 14.22
CA GLY A 193 -8.58 -10.61 14.03
C GLY A 193 -9.29 -10.03 12.81
N MET A 194 -8.64 -9.22 11.98
CA MET A 194 -9.21 -8.75 10.71
C MET A 194 -9.34 -9.90 9.72
N HIS A 195 -10.32 -9.84 8.83
CA HIS A 195 -10.35 -10.71 7.66
C HIS A 195 -9.38 -10.16 6.61
N ALA A 196 -8.20 -10.77 6.49
CA ALA A 196 -7.16 -10.28 5.59
C ALA A 196 -7.19 -10.99 4.24
N ILE A 197 -7.26 -10.23 3.16
CA ILE A 197 -7.22 -10.71 1.76
C ILE A 197 -5.89 -10.27 1.16
N LYS A 198 -5.06 -11.24 0.76
CA LYS A 198 -3.86 -10.96 -0.02
C LYS A 198 -4.23 -10.74 -1.48
N VAL A 199 -3.99 -9.54 -1.99
CA VAL A 199 -4.29 -9.18 -3.36
C VAL A 199 -3.17 -9.65 -4.29
N THR A 200 -3.52 -10.39 -5.33
CA THR A 200 -2.63 -10.79 -6.43
C THR A 200 -3.05 -10.15 -7.76
N SER A 201 -4.34 -9.82 -7.90
CA SER A 201 -4.89 -9.06 -9.00
C SER A 201 -6.19 -8.35 -8.55
N GLY A 202 -6.64 -7.35 -9.30
CA GLY A 202 -7.93 -6.69 -9.02
C GLY A 202 -9.10 -7.65 -9.15
N GLU A 203 -9.08 -8.55 -10.14
CA GLU A 203 -10.12 -9.55 -10.37
C GLU A 203 -10.24 -10.52 -9.20
N GLN A 204 -9.10 -11.05 -8.72
CA GLN A 204 -9.09 -11.93 -7.55
C GLN A 204 -9.59 -11.19 -6.30
N ALA A 205 -9.15 -9.95 -6.07
CA ALA A 205 -9.57 -9.17 -4.91
C ALA A 205 -11.09 -8.93 -4.90
N MET A 206 -11.67 -8.59 -6.05
CA MET A 206 -13.13 -8.43 -6.20
C MET A 206 -13.88 -9.74 -5.99
N ALA A 207 -13.37 -10.86 -6.52
CA ALA A 207 -13.98 -12.17 -6.33
C ALA A 207 -14.00 -12.60 -4.86
N ASP A 208 -12.86 -12.42 -4.16
CA ASP A 208 -12.74 -12.77 -2.73
C ASP A 208 -13.62 -11.87 -1.86
N LEU A 209 -13.64 -10.55 -2.11
CA LEU A 209 -14.56 -9.63 -1.43
C LEU A 209 -16.02 -9.99 -1.67
N SER A 210 -16.38 -10.27 -2.93
CA SER A 210 -17.76 -10.67 -3.29
C SER A 210 -18.19 -11.92 -2.53
N ALA A 211 -17.31 -12.91 -2.41
CA ALA A 211 -17.58 -14.15 -1.69
C ALA A 211 -17.74 -13.92 -0.18
N VAL A 212 -16.88 -13.07 0.41
CA VAL A 212 -16.89 -12.79 1.86
C VAL A 212 -18.09 -11.93 2.27
N LEU A 213 -18.49 -10.98 1.42
CA LEU A 213 -19.56 -10.03 1.71
C LEU A 213 -20.92 -10.47 1.14
N GLU A 214 -20.96 -11.57 0.37
CA GLU A 214 -22.17 -12.01 -0.38
C GLU A 214 -22.74 -10.87 -1.26
N LEU A 215 -21.83 -10.06 -1.84
CA LEU A 215 -22.11 -8.86 -2.64
C LEU A 215 -21.48 -8.99 -4.02
N THR A 216 -22.22 -8.70 -5.09
CA THR A 216 -21.63 -8.67 -6.43
C THR A 216 -20.84 -7.37 -6.62
N LEU A 217 -19.51 -7.50 -6.80
CA LEU A 217 -18.61 -6.42 -7.21
C LEU A 217 -18.29 -6.60 -8.70
N ALA A 218 -18.73 -5.66 -9.53
CA ALA A 218 -18.58 -5.70 -10.98
C ALA A 218 -17.37 -4.85 -11.44
#